data_121a7cdc081b596deb5596d2c6c6bf3d
#
_entry.id   121a7cdc081b596deb5596d2c6c6bf3d
#
_cell.length_a   1.000
_cell.length_b   1.000
_cell.length_c   1.000
_cell.angle_alpha   90.00
_cell.angle_beta   90.00
_cell.angle_gamma   90.00
#
_symmetry.space_group_name_H-M   'P 1'
#
loop_
_entity.id
_entity.type
_entity.pdbx_description
1 polymer ?
#
loop_
_entity_poly.entity_id
_entity_poly.type
_entity_poly.pdbx_seq_one_letter_code
_entity_poly.pdbx_strand_id
1 'polypeptide(L)'
;MIRKKVLCSSLILFALLLSKLYSTPHNNASSGDKIAAPKLVVTPTRGDDEEKKVKSNSFESYMNSLTFAEDSLPMDRPLVESKLRKFFNRFSFKKTGSYDMHKKAETYLPMIAKILKSHGIPEDFKYIPLVESGLSKAVVSSKGAGGYWQFMPATARLYGLKVNGKVDDRKDLVKSTHAAARYLKYLYAQFGNWTLVAAAYNVGDGSLRGSMRRQKKDDYYALKLNNETGSYVYKLVSMKEIIEHPQKHGYSRYANKESETLDKEPNMM
;
A
#
# COMPACT_ATOMS: atom_id res chain seq x y z
N MET A 1 33.55 -4.27 17.16
CA MET A 1 32.64 -3.35 16.42
C MET A 1 31.22 -3.90 16.52
N ILE A 2 30.41 -3.40 17.48
CA ILE A 2 29.09 -3.96 17.84
C ILE A 2 28.09 -3.43 16.82
N ARG A 3 27.63 -4.28 15.90
CA ARG A 3 26.52 -3.95 14.97
C ARG A 3 25.20 -3.91 15.75
N LYS A 4 24.74 -2.71 16.12
CA LYS A 4 23.41 -2.51 16.70
C LYS A 4 22.36 -2.92 15.68
N LYS A 5 21.52 -3.90 16.03
CA LYS A 5 20.35 -4.34 15.24
C LYS A 5 19.37 -3.18 15.14
N VAL A 6 19.16 -2.66 13.95
CA VAL A 6 18.15 -1.65 13.66
C VAL A 6 16.86 -2.40 13.33
N LEU A 7 15.89 -2.33 14.22
CA LEU A 7 14.55 -2.88 14.02
C LEU A 7 13.63 -1.72 13.61
N CYS A 8 13.22 -1.68 12.36
CA CYS A 8 12.09 -0.88 11.90
C CYS A 8 10.81 -1.67 12.18
N SER A 9 9.82 -1.10 12.84
CA SER A 9 8.60 -1.81 13.20
C SER A 9 7.39 -0.90 13.06
N SER A 10 6.67 -1.13 11.99
CA SER A 10 5.43 -0.42 11.60
C SER A 10 4.18 -1.17 12.08
N LEU A 11 3.94 -1.23 13.38
CA LEU A 11 2.84 -2.02 13.96
C LEU A 11 1.55 -1.23 14.30
N ILE A 12 1.33 0.03 13.88
CA ILE A 12 0.28 0.84 14.53
C ILE A 12 -0.69 1.61 13.63
N LEU A 13 -0.74 1.44 12.35
CA LEU A 13 -1.78 2.19 11.62
C LEU A 13 -3.17 1.53 11.61
N PHE A 14 -3.38 0.48 12.39
CA PHE A 14 -4.61 -0.31 12.34
C PHE A 14 -5.63 -0.04 13.44
N ALA A 15 -5.23 0.61 14.54
CA ALA A 15 -6.12 0.80 15.70
C ALA A 15 -7.08 2.00 15.57
N LEU A 16 -6.76 3.00 14.77
CA LEU A 16 -7.57 4.23 14.69
C LEU A 16 -8.77 4.16 13.72
N LEU A 17 -8.87 3.14 12.87
CA LEU A 17 -10.03 2.93 11.98
C LEU A 17 -11.09 2.00 12.58
N LEU A 18 -10.85 1.35 13.71
CA LEU A 18 -11.78 0.38 14.32
C LEU A 18 -12.68 0.96 15.42
N SER A 19 -12.47 2.19 15.88
CA SER A 19 -13.25 2.76 16.99
C SER A 19 -14.65 3.28 16.64
N LYS A 20 -15.10 3.18 15.37
CA LYS A 20 -16.44 3.63 14.93
C LYS A 20 -17.42 2.52 14.53
N LEU A 21 -17.13 1.25 14.81
CA LEU A 21 -17.96 0.13 14.33
C LEU A 21 -18.54 -0.75 15.45
N TYR A 22 -18.87 -0.19 16.61
CA TYR A 22 -19.75 -0.87 17.58
C TYR A 22 -20.97 -0.02 17.87
N SER A 23 -21.95 -0.11 17.00
CA SER A 23 -23.35 0.20 17.29
C SER A 23 -24.17 -0.90 16.62
N THR A 24 -24.62 -1.86 17.41
CA THR A 24 -25.56 -2.90 16.98
C THR A 24 -26.97 -2.35 16.96
N PRO A 25 -27.75 -2.51 15.89
CA PRO A 25 -29.19 -2.37 15.97
C PRO A 25 -29.82 -3.69 16.36
N HIS A 26 -30.63 -3.65 17.38
CA HIS A 26 -31.59 -4.69 17.77
C HIS A 26 -32.60 -4.91 16.64
N ASN A 27 -32.76 -6.12 16.17
CA ASN A 27 -33.88 -6.51 15.30
C ASN A 27 -34.85 -7.43 16.06
N ASN A 28 -36.06 -6.93 16.24
CA ASN A 28 -37.22 -7.70 16.67
C ASN A 28 -37.66 -8.64 15.53
N ALA A 29 -37.80 -9.91 15.84
CA ALA A 29 -38.42 -10.88 14.96
C ALA A 29 -39.95 -10.75 15.00
N SER A 30 -40.58 -10.68 13.85
CA SER A 30 -41.99 -10.94 13.65
C SER A 30 -42.17 -12.10 12.67
N SER A 31 -42.90 -13.11 13.09
CA SER A 31 -43.28 -14.30 12.35
C SER A 31 -44.35 -13.95 11.29
N GLY A 32 -44.20 -14.52 10.08
CA GLY A 32 -45.20 -14.42 9.02
C GLY A 32 -44.96 -15.41 7.90
N ASP A 33 -45.91 -16.23 7.69
CA ASP A 33 -46.23 -17.33 6.81
C ASP A 33 -45.44 -17.56 5.51
N LYS A 34 -45.19 -18.87 5.28
CA LYS A 34 -44.64 -19.47 4.06
C LYS A 34 -45.69 -19.49 2.96
N ILE A 35 -45.45 -18.80 1.86
CA ILE A 35 -46.07 -19.08 0.56
C ILE A 35 -44.95 -19.50 -0.39
N ALA A 36 -45.03 -20.75 -0.87
CA ALA A 36 -44.12 -21.31 -1.85
C ALA A 36 -44.37 -20.67 -3.22
N ALA A 37 -43.34 -19.96 -3.73
CA ALA A 37 -43.33 -19.48 -5.12
C ALA A 37 -42.74 -20.52 -6.05
N PRO A 38 -43.20 -20.63 -7.32
CA PRO A 38 -42.74 -21.66 -8.26
C PRO A 38 -41.28 -21.42 -8.65
N LYS A 39 -40.48 -22.50 -8.68
CA LYS A 39 -39.11 -22.50 -9.21
C LYS A 39 -39.16 -22.17 -10.70
N LEU A 40 -38.81 -20.94 -11.07
CA LEU A 40 -38.41 -20.61 -12.43
C LEU A 40 -37.04 -21.29 -12.69
N VAL A 41 -37.02 -22.28 -13.55
CA VAL A 41 -35.81 -22.84 -14.13
C VAL A 41 -35.31 -21.81 -15.14
N VAL A 42 -34.38 -20.94 -14.73
CA VAL A 42 -33.67 -20.05 -15.64
C VAL A 42 -32.59 -20.87 -16.32
N THR A 43 -32.82 -21.27 -17.54
CA THR A 43 -31.77 -21.78 -18.43
C THR A 43 -30.79 -20.64 -18.70
N PRO A 44 -29.47 -20.82 -18.48
CA PRO A 44 -28.50 -19.76 -18.79
C PRO A 44 -28.52 -19.52 -20.31
N THR A 45 -28.74 -18.27 -20.69
CA THR A 45 -28.66 -17.85 -22.08
C THR A 45 -27.19 -17.76 -22.49
N ARG A 46 -26.86 -18.21 -23.70
CA ARG A 46 -25.49 -18.25 -24.26
C ARG A 46 -24.77 -16.90 -24.19
N GLY A 47 -25.51 -15.78 -24.07
CA GLY A 47 -24.95 -14.43 -23.89
C GLY A 47 -24.34 -14.16 -22.51
N ASP A 48 -24.88 -14.77 -21.45
CA ASP A 48 -24.41 -14.56 -20.07
C ASP A 48 -23.05 -15.18 -19.84
N ASP A 49 -22.72 -16.28 -20.52
CA ASP A 49 -21.44 -16.96 -20.40
C ASP A 49 -20.33 -16.23 -21.19
N GLU A 50 -20.63 -15.65 -22.34
CA GLU A 50 -19.70 -14.85 -23.11
C GLU A 50 -19.37 -13.53 -22.39
N GLU A 51 -20.33 -12.86 -21.81
CA GLU A 51 -20.13 -11.62 -21.05
C GLU A 51 -19.29 -11.88 -19.77
N LYS A 52 -19.54 -12.98 -19.07
CA LYS A 52 -18.72 -13.40 -17.92
C LYS A 52 -17.30 -13.73 -18.33
N LYS A 53 -17.11 -14.38 -19.46
CA LYS A 53 -15.77 -14.73 -19.98
C LYS A 53 -14.99 -13.49 -20.40
N VAL A 54 -15.62 -12.52 -21.05
CA VAL A 54 -15.00 -11.23 -21.42
C VAL A 54 -14.60 -10.43 -20.16
N LYS A 55 -15.48 -10.35 -19.17
CA LYS A 55 -15.17 -9.68 -17.89
C LYS A 55 -14.06 -10.38 -17.13
N SER A 56 -14.01 -11.72 -17.14
CA SER A 56 -12.93 -12.48 -16.52
C SER A 56 -11.59 -12.20 -17.20
N ASN A 57 -11.54 -12.22 -18.53
CA ASN A 57 -10.32 -11.97 -19.30
C ASN A 57 -9.81 -10.53 -19.10
N SER A 58 -10.69 -9.53 -19.06
CA SER A 58 -10.32 -8.15 -18.84
C SER A 58 -9.76 -7.91 -17.42
N PHE A 59 -10.35 -8.58 -16.42
CA PHE A 59 -9.86 -8.51 -15.05
C PHE A 59 -8.51 -9.21 -14.88
N GLU A 60 -8.31 -10.36 -15.48
CA GLU A 60 -7.05 -11.11 -15.46
C GLU A 60 -5.94 -10.30 -16.15
N SER A 61 -6.21 -9.72 -17.32
CA SER A 61 -5.30 -8.80 -18.01
C SER A 61 -4.91 -7.62 -17.14
N TYR A 62 -5.88 -7.00 -16.46
CA TYR A 62 -5.64 -5.91 -15.51
C TYR A 62 -4.74 -6.36 -14.34
N MET A 63 -5.01 -7.51 -13.73
CA MET A 63 -4.18 -8.00 -12.62
C MET A 63 -2.74 -8.26 -13.07
N ASN A 64 -2.56 -8.81 -14.28
CA ASN A 64 -1.25 -9.10 -14.87
C ASN A 64 -0.47 -7.83 -15.26
N SER A 65 -1.14 -6.68 -15.40
CA SER A 65 -0.49 -5.39 -15.68
C SER A 65 0.08 -4.71 -14.43
N LEU A 66 -0.21 -5.21 -13.23
CA LEU A 66 0.28 -4.59 -12.00
C LEU A 66 1.78 -4.76 -11.83
N THR A 67 2.43 -3.67 -11.44
CA THR A 67 3.89 -3.61 -11.25
C THR A 67 4.25 -3.02 -9.88
N PHE A 68 5.46 -3.30 -9.42
CA PHE A 68 6.10 -2.61 -8.33
C PHE A 68 7.56 -2.32 -8.65
N ALA A 69 7.95 -1.05 -8.61
CA ALA A 69 9.29 -0.58 -8.95
C ALA A 69 9.74 -1.08 -10.34
N GLU A 70 8.83 -0.99 -11.31
CA GLU A 70 8.96 -1.42 -12.71
C GLU A 70 8.94 -2.94 -12.94
N ASP A 71 9.05 -3.76 -11.88
CA ASP A 71 8.94 -5.22 -11.99
C ASP A 71 7.48 -5.68 -11.99
N SER A 72 7.13 -6.62 -12.88
CA SER A 72 5.83 -7.29 -12.88
C SER A 72 5.66 -8.16 -11.64
N LEU A 73 4.43 -8.23 -11.12
CA LEU A 73 4.14 -9.14 -10.01
C LEU A 73 3.97 -10.58 -10.54
N PRO A 74 4.43 -11.61 -9.78
CA PRO A 74 4.29 -13.00 -10.18
C PRO A 74 2.84 -13.51 -9.94
N MET A 75 1.93 -13.15 -10.87
CA MET A 75 0.49 -13.45 -10.77
C MET A 75 0.16 -14.93 -10.95
N ASP A 76 1.10 -15.72 -11.48
CA ASP A 76 1.06 -17.18 -11.53
C ASP A 76 1.05 -17.85 -10.15
N ARG A 77 1.40 -17.08 -9.10
CA ARG A 77 1.40 -17.58 -7.71
C ARG A 77 0.05 -17.29 -7.02
N PRO A 78 -0.72 -18.31 -6.61
CA PRO A 78 -2.10 -18.13 -6.09
C PRO A 78 -2.24 -17.15 -4.92
N LEU A 79 -1.22 -17.03 -4.07
CA LEU A 79 -1.24 -16.12 -2.91
C LEU A 79 -1.07 -14.65 -3.31
N VAL A 80 -0.48 -14.33 -4.47
CA VAL A 80 -0.23 -12.96 -4.91
C VAL A 80 -1.55 -12.26 -5.19
N GLU A 81 -2.36 -12.84 -6.06
CA GLU A 81 -3.66 -12.30 -6.41
C GLU A 81 -4.59 -12.18 -5.19
N SER A 82 -4.68 -13.22 -4.37
CA SER A 82 -5.57 -13.21 -3.19
C SER A 82 -5.20 -12.11 -2.19
N LYS A 83 -3.90 -11.86 -1.99
CA LYS A 83 -3.43 -10.76 -1.12
C LYS A 83 -3.73 -9.38 -1.71
N LEU A 84 -3.53 -9.18 -3.02
CA LEU A 84 -3.89 -7.93 -3.69
C LEU A 84 -5.38 -7.63 -3.58
N ARG A 85 -6.25 -8.61 -3.92
CA ARG A 85 -7.72 -8.48 -3.77
C ARG A 85 -8.12 -8.09 -2.35
N LYS A 86 -7.48 -8.69 -1.33
CA LYS A 86 -7.71 -8.35 0.08
C LYS A 86 -7.42 -6.87 0.36
N PHE A 87 -6.29 -6.33 -0.13
CA PHE A 87 -5.92 -4.94 0.12
C PHE A 87 -6.67 -3.96 -0.77
N PHE A 88 -7.02 -4.29 -2.01
CA PHE A 88 -7.93 -3.50 -2.83
C PHE A 88 -9.28 -3.31 -2.13
N ASN A 89 -9.88 -4.41 -1.65
CA ASN A 89 -11.12 -4.32 -0.89
C ASN A 89 -10.95 -3.46 0.37
N ARG A 90 -9.84 -3.63 1.10
CA ARG A 90 -9.57 -2.92 2.35
C ARG A 90 -9.42 -1.42 2.16
N PHE A 91 -8.77 -0.97 1.09
CA PHE A 91 -8.53 0.44 0.79
C PHE A 91 -9.60 1.04 -0.12
N SER A 92 -10.59 0.27 -0.58
CA SER A 92 -11.70 0.77 -1.39
C SER A 92 -12.55 1.79 -0.63
N PHE A 93 -13.22 2.68 -1.36
CA PHE A 93 -14.13 3.66 -0.76
C PHE A 93 -15.24 3.01 0.08
N LYS A 94 -15.77 1.85 -0.36
CA LYS A 94 -16.73 1.06 0.41
C LYS A 94 -16.29 0.75 1.84
N LYS A 95 -14.98 0.60 2.07
CA LYS A 95 -14.41 0.27 3.39
C LYS A 95 -13.91 1.49 4.14
N THR A 96 -13.34 2.46 3.44
CA THR A 96 -12.75 3.65 4.07
C THR A 96 -13.78 4.76 4.32
N GLY A 97 -14.74 4.93 3.42
CA GLY A 97 -15.76 5.99 3.46
C GLY A 97 -15.19 7.41 3.43
N SER A 98 -13.92 7.57 3.05
CA SER A 98 -13.19 8.84 3.17
C SER A 98 -12.30 9.11 1.97
N TYR A 99 -12.24 10.37 1.56
CA TYR A 99 -11.33 10.89 0.54
C TYR A 99 -10.02 11.45 1.12
N ASP A 100 -9.81 11.40 2.43
CA ASP A 100 -8.66 12.05 3.09
C ASP A 100 -7.31 11.51 2.60
N MET A 101 -7.26 10.22 2.28
CA MET A 101 -6.07 9.58 1.72
C MET A 101 -5.70 10.19 0.36
N HIS A 102 -6.67 10.37 -0.53
CA HIS A 102 -6.47 10.96 -1.86
C HIS A 102 -6.07 12.43 -1.76
N LYS A 103 -6.76 13.24 -0.91
CA LYS A 103 -6.40 14.65 -0.69
C LYS A 103 -4.96 14.81 -0.22
N LYS A 104 -4.53 13.97 0.72
CA LYS A 104 -3.14 13.97 1.20
C LYS A 104 -2.17 13.51 0.12
N ALA A 105 -2.54 12.49 -0.66
CA ALA A 105 -1.74 12.02 -1.78
C ALA A 105 -1.50 13.14 -2.81
N GLU A 106 -2.55 13.84 -3.24
CA GLU A 106 -2.44 14.99 -4.14
C GLU A 106 -1.51 16.08 -3.60
N THR A 107 -1.57 16.35 -2.30
CA THR A 107 -0.77 17.40 -1.67
C THR A 107 0.71 17.03 -1.52
N TYR A 108 1.00 15.79 -1.11
CA TYR A 108 2.35 15.44 -0.63
C TYR A 108 3.15 14.56 -1.59
N LEU A 109 2.49 13.67 -2.38
CA LEU A 109 3.21 12.73 -3.23
C LEU A 109 4.06 13.39 -4.33
N PRO A 110 3.65 14.52 -4.96
CA PRO A 110 4.49 15.15 -5.99
C PRO A 110 5.87 15.58 -5.46
N MET A 111 5.90 16.14 -4.25
CA MET A 111 7.17 16.53 -3.61
C MET A 111 8.01 15.30 -3.23
N ILE A 112 7.38 14.28 -2.66
CA ILE A 112 8.05 13.03 -2.29
C ILE A 112 8.65 12.37 -3.54
N ALA A 113 7.88 12.23 -4.62
CA ALA A 113 8.34 11.66 -5.88
C ALA A 113 9.54 12.41 -6.46
N LYS A 114 9.50 13.75 -6.49
CA LYS A 114 10.61 14.59 -6.95
C LYS A 114 11.89 14.32 -6.17
N ILE A 115 11.80 14.21 -4.84
CA ILE A 115 12.97 13.93 -3.99
C ILE A 115 13.47 12.51 -4.23
N LEU A 116 12.61 11.49 -4.25
CA LEU A 116 13.01 10.10 -4.51
C LEU A 116 13.71 9.97 -5.86
N LYS A 117 13.15 10.56 -6.92
CA LYS A 117 13.72 10.59 -8.27
C LYS A 117 15.14 11.21 -8.27
N SER A 118 15.37 12.30 -7.52
CA SER A 118 16.71 12.93 -7.43
C SER A 118 17.76 12.04 -6.76
N HIS A 119 17.33 11.00 -6.03
CA HIS A 119 18.19 9.99 -5.42
C HIS A 119 18.28 8.68 -6.24
N GLY A 120 17.59 8.58 -7.39
CA GLY A 120 17.53 7.35 -8.20
C GLY A 120 16.71 6.23 -7.55
N ILE A 121 15.69 6.60 -6.75
CA ILE A 121 14.77 5.64 -6.12
C ILE A 121 13.51 5.53 -6.99
N PRO A 122 13.01 4.31 -7.28
CA PRO A 122 11.77 4.13 -8.02
C PRO A 122 10.59 4.87 -7.39
N GLU A 123 9.76 5.44 -8.25
CA GLU A 123 8.68 6.33 -7.82
C GLU A 123 7.65 5.64 -6.91
N ASP A 124 7.44 4.34 -7.08
CA ASP A 124 6.51 3.55 -6.27
C ASP A 124 6.78 3.61 -4.76
N PHE A 125 8.01 3.93 -4.36
CA PHE A 125 8.36 4.14 -2.95
C PHE A 125 7.71 5.39 -2.35
N LYS A 126 7.13 6.30 -3.14
CA LYS A 126 6.35 7.45 -2.66
C LYS A 126 5.14 7.04 -1.84
N TYR A 127 4.64 5.80 -2.01
CA TYR A 127 3.48 5.28 -1.28
C TYR A 127 3.82 4.77 0.13
N ILE A 128 5.10 4.64 0.49
CA ILE A 128 5.50 4.24 1.85
C ILE A 128 4.88 5.16 2.93
N PRO A 129 4.97 6.49 2.88
CA PRO A 129 4.37 7.35 3.91
C PRO A 129 2.86 7.24 4.03
N LEU A 130 2.15 6.90 2.94
CA LEU A 130 0.72 6.60 2.99
C LEU A 130 0.44 5.33 3.80
N VAL A 131 1.22 4.28 3.55
CA VAL A 131 1.09 2.98 4.24
C VAL A 131 1.54 3.08 5.71
N GLU A 132 2.59 3.85 6.01
CA GLU A 132 3.20 3.95 7.33
C GLU A 132 2.45 4.87 8.30
N SER A 133 2.08 6.05 7.85
CA SER A 133 1.51 7.09 8.71
C SER A 133 0.20 7.71 8.19
N GLY A 134 -0.29 7.28 7.01
CA GLY A 134 -1.35 7.99 6.30
C GLY A 134 -0.95 9.44 5.98
N LEU A 135 0.33 9.69 5.67
CA LEU A 135 0.91 11.02 5.46
C LEU A 135 0.64 11.97 6.65
N SER A 136 0.78 11.47 7.87
CA SER A 136 0.63 12.26 9.10
C SER A 136 1.96 12.42 9.84
N LYS A 137 2.35 13.67 10.10
CA LYS A 137 3.54 13.97 10.92
C LYS A 137 3.38 13.65 12.41
N ALA A 138 2.13 13.52 12.87
CA ALA A 138 1.82 13.37 14.30
C ALA A 138 1.87 11.92 14.79
N VAL A 139 1.84 10.95 13.88
CA VAL A 139 1.79 9.52 14.24
C VAL A 139 3.10 9.08 14.86
N VAL A 140 3.00 8.48 16.04
CA VAL A 140 4.10 7.83 16.75
C VAL A 140 3.64 6.43 17.15
N SER A 141 4.43 5.44 16.79
CA SER A 141 4.16 4.04 17.12
C SER A 141 4.46 3.72 18.59
N SER A 142 3.90 2.64 19.17
CA SER A 142 4.23 2.17 20.53
C SER A 142 5.71 1.85 20.69
N LYS A 143 6.41 1.58 19.60
CA LYS A 143 7.86 1.32 19.58
C LYS A 143 8.68 2.59 19.35
N GLY A 144 8.04 3.75 19.21
CA GLY A 144 8.71 5.04 19.01
C GLY A 144 9.06 5.38 17.55
N ALA A 145 8.59 4.61 16.57
CA ALA A 145 8.67 5.04 15.17
C ALA A 145 7.79 6.27 14.97
N GLY A 146 8.23 7.27 14.21
CA GLY A 146 7.49 8.53 14.12
C GLY A 146 7.62 9.28 12.80
N GLY A 147 6.68 10.22 12.61
CA GLY A 147 6.60 11.10 11.45
C GLY A 147 6.13 10.41 10.19
N TYR A 148 6.24 11.11 9.07
CA TYR A 148 5.73 10.64 7.77
C TYR A 148 6.21 9.25 7.35
N TRP A 149 7.50 8.97 7.53
CA TRP A 149 8.19 7.75 7.11
C TRP A 149 8.32 6.70 8.21
N GLN A 150 7.75 6.95 9.39
CA GLN A 150 7.81 6.07 10.57
C GLN A 150 9.22 5.58 10.91
N PHE A 151 10.18 6.51 10.87
CA PHE A 151 11.54 6.20 11.29
C PHE A 151 11.64 5.93 12.79
N MET A 152 12.37 4.88 13.16
CA MET A 152 12.88 4.74 14.53
C MET A 152 13.91 5.84 14.82
N PRO A 153 13.98 6.39 16.04
CA PRO A 153 14.89 7.49 16.37
C PRO A 153 16.35 7.22 16.02
N ALA A 154 16.81 5.98 16.25
CA ALA A 154 18.20 5.59 15.95
C ALA A 154 18.46 5.59 14.43
N THR A 155 17.52 5.03 13.64
CA THR A 155 17.63 5.01 12.17
C THR A 155 17.55 6.43 11.62
N ALA A 156 16.64 7.26 12.12
CA ALA A 156 16.51 8.66 11.72
C ALA A 156 17.84 9.42 11.86
N ARG A 157 18.46 9.30 13.03
CA ARG A 157 19.78 9.93 13.28
C ARG A 157 20.90 9.39 12.37
N LEU A 158 20.90 8.09 12.11
CA LEU A 158 21.88 7.46 11.22
C LEU A 158 21.81 8.03 9.80
N TYR A 159 20.60 8.40 9.36
CA TYR A 159 20.36 8.99 8.04
C TYR A 159 20.22 10.52 8.08
N GLY A 160 20.78 11.19 9.10
CA GLY A 160 21.02 12.63 9.15
C GLY A 160 19.86 13.47 9.67
N LEU A 161 18.84 12.86 10.33
CA LEU A 161 17.76 13.61 10.98
C LEU A 161 18.13 13.93 12.43
N LYS A 162 17.78 15.14 12.88
CA LYS A 162 17.83 15.52 14.29
C LYS A 162 16.60 14.96 14.99
N VAL A 163 16.81 14.09 15.99
CA VAL A 163 15.74 13.54 16.84
C VAL A 163 16.22 13.60 18.28
N ASN A 164 15.73 14.58 19.03
CA ASN A 164 16.03 14.81 20.43
C ASN A 164 14.79 15.41 21.15
N GLY A 165 14.93 15.84 22.41
CA GLY A 165 13.82 16.40 23.19
C GLY A 165 13.24 17.73 22.66
N LYS A 166 13.97 18.46 21.80
CA LYS A 166 13.55 19.78 21.28
C LYS A 166 13.18 19.73 19.81
N VAL A 167 13.80 18.85 19.01
CA VAL A 167 13.65 18.78 17.54
C VAL A 167 13.40 17.34 17.12
N ASP A 168 12.42 17.14 16.24
CA ASP A 168 12.11 15.86 15.62
C ASP A 168 11.92 16.05 14.11
N ASP A 169 13.03 15.95 13.35
CA ASP A 169 13.04 16.10 11.89
C ASP A 169 12.30 14.97 11.16
N ARG A 170 11.85 13.91 11.84
CA ARG A 170 10.98 12.88 11.27
C ARG A 170 9.61 13.46 10.87
N LYS A 171 9.22 14.57 11.50
CA LYS A 171 7.99 15.35 11.25
C LYS A 171 8.12 16.38 10.13
N ASP A 172 9.32 16.58 9.61
CA ASP A 172 9.59 17.41 8.44
C ASP A 172 9.55 16.53 7.19
N LEU A 173 8.64 16.84 6.27
CA LEU A 173 8.42 16.02 5.07
C LEU A 173 9.66 15.96 4.18
N VAL A 174 10.28 17.11 3.92
CA VAL A 174 11.43 17.20 3.00
C VAL A 174 12.65 16.50 3.59
N LYS A 175 13.01 16.83 4.82
CA LYS A 175 14.17 16.23 5.50
C LYS A 175 14.01 14.73 5.65
N SER A 176 12.82 14.27 6.10
CA SER A 176 12.56 12.85 6.30
C SER A 176 12.50 12.07 4.99
N THR A 177 12.06 12.68 3.88
CA THR A 177 12.10 12.06 2.56
C THR A 177 13.53 11.92 2.04
N HIS A 178 14.39 12.92 2.19
CA HIS A 178 15.81 12.78 1.87
C HIS A 178 16.50 11.70 2.71
N ALA A 179 16.16 11.58 3.98
CA ALA A 179 16.68 10.52 4.85
C ALA A 179 16.18 9.14 4.40
N ALA A 180 14.90 9.02 4.03
CA ALA A 180 14.32 7.79 3.51
C ALA A 180 14.98 7.37 2.20
N ALA A 181 15.23 8.31 1.28
CA ALA A 181 15.92 8.02 0.04
C ALA A 181 17.34 7.46 0.28
N ARG A 182 18.10 8.03 1.23
CA ARG A 182 19.42 7.50 1.62
C ARG A 182 19.33 6.09 2.22
N TYR A 183 18.32 5.85 3.07
CA TYR A 183 18.09 4.52 3.65
C TYR A 183 17.69 3.49 2.60
N LEU A 184 16.77 3.82 1.69
CA LEU A 184 16.36 2.96 0.58
C LEU A 184 17.54 2.62 -0.33
N LYS A 185 18.41 3.60 -0.63
CA LYS A 185 19.63 3.37 -1.41
C LYS A 185 20.61 2.42 -0.71
N TYR A 186 20.77 2.59 0.60
CA TYR A 186 21.55 1.64 1.41
C TYR A 186 20.95 0.23 1.35
N LEU A 187 19.64 0.09 1.50
CA LEU A 187 18.97 -1.21 1.42
C LEU A 187 19.14 -1.84 0.03
N TYR A 188 19.03 -1.04 -1.04
CA TYR A 188 19.23 -1.55 -2.39
C TYR A 188 20.66 -2.07 -2.60
N ALA A 189 21.66 -1.39 -2.10
CA ALA A 189 23.04 -1.87 -2.13
C ALA A 189 23.25 -3.20 -1.37
N GLN A 190 22.33 -3.55 -0.43
CA GLN A 190 22.41 -4.80 0.33
C GLN A 190 21.61 -5.95 -0.31
N PHE A 191 20.53 -5.66 -1.04
CA PHE A 191 19.59 -6.68 -1.51
C PHE A 191 19.51 -6.78 -3.04
N GLY A 192 19.87 -5.74 -3.79
CA GLY A 192 19.83 -5.69 -5.25
C GLY A 192 18.43 -5.83 -5.88
N ASN A 193 17.38 -5.86 -5.07
CA ASN A 193 16.01 -6.08 -5.52
C ASN A 193 15.03 -5.20 -4.74
N TRP A 194 14.15 -4.47 -5.44
CA TRP A 194 13.28 -3.47 -4.84
C TRP A 194 12.16 -4.06 -3.97
N THR A 195 11.66 -5.26 -4.26
CA THR A 195 10.66 -5.91 -3.39
C THR A 195 11.29 -6.34 -2.06
N LEU A 196 12.55 -6.81 -2.08
CA LEU A 196 13.32 -7.08 -0.86
C LEU A 196 13.67 -5.80 -0.11
N VAL A 197 13.94 -4.69 -0.81
CA VAL A 197 14.15 -3.37 -0.19
C VAL A 197 12.91 -2.92 0.57
N ALA A 198 11.72 -3.03 -0.03
CA ALA A 198 10.46 -2.70 0.64
C ALA A 198 10.24 -3.58 1.89
N ALA A 199 10.50 -4.89 1.79
CA ALA A 199 10.42 -5.80 2.94
C ALA A 199 11.43 -5.44 4.03
N ALA A 200 12.68 -5.10 3.65
CA ALA A 200 13.74 -4.69 4.58
C ALA A 200 13.43 -3.36 5.27
N TYR A 201 12.82 -2.42 4.55
CA TYR A 201 12.33 -1.17 5.14
C TYR A 201 11.37 -1.45 6.30
N ASN A 202 10.42 -2.37 6.09
CA ASN A 202 9.41 -2.72 7.07
C ASN A 202 9.96 -3.50 8.28
N VAL A 203 10.76 -4.57 8.06
CA VAL A 203 11.18 -5.49 9.13
C VAL A 203 12.62 -5.26 9.64
N GLY A 204 13.37 -4.43 8.94
CA GLY A 204 14.80 -4.23 9.16
C GLY A 204 15.66 -5.23 8.38
N ASP A 205 16.78 -4.70 7.86
CA ASP A 205 17.72 -5.42 6.97
C ASP A 205 18.28 -6.71 7.60
N GLY A 206 18.65 -6.66 8.88
CA GLY A 206 19.20 -7.83 9.59
C GLY A 206 18.17 -8.95 9.75
N SER A 207 16.90 -8.61 10.01
CA SER A 207 15.81 -9.59 10.16
C SER A 207 15.49 -10.25 8.83
N LEU A 208 15.43 -9.47 7.73
CA LEU A 208 15.17 -10.01 6.40
C LEU A 208 16.33 -10.92 5.96
N ARG A 209 17.59 -10.49 6.08
CA ARG A 209 18.75 -11.34 5.76
C ARG A 209 18.77 -12.64 6.57
N GLY A 210 18.42 -12.57 7.85
CA GLY A 210 18.27 -13.75 8.70
C GLY A 210 17.21 -14.73 8.17
N SER A 211 16.08 -14.22 7.68
CA SER A 211 15.00 -15.03 7.09
C SER A 211 15.42 -15.65 5.76
N MET A 212 16.05 -14.86 4.87
CA MET A 212 16.57 -15.33 3.58
C MET A 212 17.59 -16.47 3.77
N ARG A 213 18.54 -16.28 4.68
CA ARG A 213 19.59 -17.28 4.98
C ARG A 213 19.00 -18.57 5.55
N ARG A 214 18.08 -18.49 6.52
CA ARG A 214 17.43 -19.69 7.11
C ARG A 214 16.61 -20.47 6.10
N GLN A 215 15.94 -19.76 5.16
CA GLN A 215 15.07 -20.38 4.18
C GLN A 215 15.79 -20.69 2.86
N LYS A 216 17.05 -20.24 2.69
CA LYS A 216 17.83 -20.35 1.45
C LYS A 216 17.06 -19.79 0.24
N LYS A 217 16.43 -18.63 0.40
CA LYS A 217 15.59 -17.95 -0.60
C LYS A 217 15.97 -16.47 -0.67
N ASP A 218 15.96 -15.93 -1.87
CA ASP A 218 16.28 -14.54 -2.21
C ASP A 218 15.13 -13.81 -2.93
N ASP A 219 13.97 -14.44 -3.01
CA ASP A 219 12.75 -13.89 -3.60
C ASP A 219 11.71 -13.60 -2.51
N TYR A 220 11.25 -12.33 -2.44
CA TYR A 220 10.23 -11.88 -1.49
C TYR A 220 8.98 -12.75 -1.49
N TYR A 221 8.50 -13.12 -2.69
CA TYR A 221 7.26 -13.87 -2.87
C TYR A 221 7.38 -15.34 -2.47
N ALA A 222 8.60 -15.86 -2.39
CA ALA A 222 8.89 -17.21 -1.93
C ALA A 222 9.22 -17.30 -0.43
N LEU A 223 9.51 -16.16 0.22
CA LEU A 223 9.86 -16.11 1.64
C LEU A 223 8.64 -16.26 2.54
N LYS A 224 8.75 -17.08 3.58
CA LYS A 224 7.82 -17.10 4.71
C LYS A 224 8.22 -16.02 5.70
N LEU A 225 7.52 -14.88 5.67
CA LEU A 225 7.72 -13.74 6.54
C LEU A 225 6.54 -13.62 7.52
N ASN A 226 6.68 -12.79 8.56
CA ASN A 226 5.54 -12.47 9.43
C ASN A 226 4.41 -11.80 8.61
N ASN A 227 3.19 -11.78 9.15
CA ASN A 227 2.01 -11.29 8.44
C ASN A 227 2.13 -9.85 7.95
N GLU A 228 2.84 -9.00 8.69
CA GLU A 228 3.03 -7.60 8.33
C GLU A 228 3.96 -7.47 7.14
N THR A 229 5.18 -7.98 7.26
CA THR A 229 6.20 -7.91 6.22
C THR A 229 5.82 -8.72 4.98
N GLY A 230 5.24 -9.91 5.17
CA GLY A 230 4.73 -10.74 4.07
C GLY A 230 3.49 -10.18 3.37
N SER A 231 3.00 -9.02 3.84
CA SER A 231 1.91 -8.27 3.21
C SER A 231 2.34 -6.88 2.73
N TYR A 232 3.58 -6.47 2.99
CA TYR A 232 3.99 -5.08 2.85
C TYR A 232 4.03 -4.60 1.40
N VAL A 233 4.65 -5.38 0.50
CA VAL A 233 4.69 -5.07 -0.94
C VAL A 233 3.27 -5.01 -1.51
N TYR A 234 2.39 -5.94 -1.13
CA TYR A 234 0.99 -5.94 -1.58
C TYR A 234 0.22 -4.70 -1.10
N LYS A 235 0.53 -4.19 0.11
CA LYS A 235 -0.04 -2.91 0.58
C LYS A 235 0.43 -1.75 -0.27
N LEU A 236 1.73 -1.71 -0.63
CA LEU A 236 2.29 -0.64 -1.47
C LEU A 236 1.68 -0.64 -2.87
N VAL A 237 1.65 -1.81 -3.53
CA VAL A 237 1.01 -1.98 -4.85
C VAL A 237 -0.47 -1.59 -4.80
N SER A 238 -1.19 -2.05 -3.77
CA SER A 238 -2.62 -1.71 -3.65
C SER A 238 -2.83 -0.22 -3.35
N MET A 239 -1.94 0.41 -2.59
CA MET A 239 -2.00 1.85 -2.35
C MET A 239 -1.74 2.64 -3.63
N LYS A 240 -0.72 2.24 -4.41
CA LYS A 240 -0.45 2.79 -5.74
C LYS A 240 -1.71 2.73 -6.60
N GLU A 241 -2.25 1.53 -6.79
CA GLU A 241 -3.40 1.29 -7.66
C GLU A 241 -4.63 2.12 -7.26
N ILE A 242 -4.91 2.23 -5.97
CA ILE A 242 -6.07 2.98 -5.46
C ILE A 242 -5.89 4.49 -5.65
N ILE A 243 -4.67 4.99 -5.52
CA ILE A 243 -4.38 6.42 -5.74
C ILE A 243 -4.35 6.76 -7.23
N GLU A 244 -3.79 5.89 -8.06
CA GLU A 244 -3.65 6.13 -9.51
C GLU A 244 -4.95 5.84 -10.28
N HIS A 245 -5.78 4.86 -9.81
CA HIS A 245 -7.05 4.48 -10.45
C HIS A 245 -8.23 4.53 -9.48
N PRO A 246 -8.53 5.70 -8.90
CA PRO A 246 -9.50 5.82 -7.80
C PRO A 246 -10.91 5.34 -8.16
N GLN A 247 -11.34 5.52 -9.42
CA GLN A 247 -12.66 5.13 -9.89
C GLN A 247 -12.90 3.63 -9.81
N LYS A 248 -11.89 2.81 -10.19
CA LYS A 248 -11.97 1.34 -10.11
C LYS A 248 -12.22 0.83 -8.68
N HIS A 249 -11.92 1.68 -7.69
CA HIS A 249 -12.02 1.34 -6.27
C HIS A 249 -13.13 2.11 -5.54
N GLY A 250 -14.07 2.71 -6.30
CA GLY A 250 -15.27 3.36 -5.79
C GLY A 250 -15.10 4.82 -5.35
N TYR A 251 -13.99 5.47 -5.67
CA TYR A 251 -13.75 6.89 -5.38
C TYR A 251 -14.27 7.78 -6.52
N SER A 252 -15.59 7.81 -6.72
CA SER A 252 -16.25 8.47 -7.85
C SER A 252 -15.99 9.98 -7.97
N ARG A 253 -15.67 10.67 -6.87
CA ARG A 253 -15.34 12.11 -6.88
C ARG A 253 -14.11 12.46 -7.72
N TYR A 254 -13.25 11.49 -8.01
CA TYR A 254 -12.05 11.65 -8.83
C TYR A 254 -12.29 11.30 -10.31
N ALA A 255 -13.53 10.93 -10.69
CA ALA A 255 -13.90 10.56 -12.04
C ALA A 255 -13.67 11.67 -13.07
N ASN A 256 -13.85 12.94 -12.67
CA ASN A 256 -13.84 14.07 -13.59
C ASN A 256 -12.43 14.64 -13.86
N LYS A 257 -11.41 14.25 -13.09
CA LYS A 257 -10.04 14.79 -13.30
C LYS A 257 -9.30 14.14 -14.46
N GLU A 258 -9.59 12.88 -14.78
CA GLU A 258 -8.97 12.21 -15.93
C GLU A 258 -9.49 12.76 -17.27
N SER A 259 -10.76 13.18 -17.34
CA SER A 259 -11.32 13.81 -18.56
C SER A 259 -10.78 15.22 -18.81
N GLU A 260 -10.48 15.99 -17.76
CA GLU A 260 -9.93 17.35 -17.91
C GLU A 260 -8.46 17.40 -18.34
N THR A 261 -7.69 16.31 -18.15
CA THR A 261 -6.29 16.24 -18.58
C THR A 261 -6.13 15.81 -20.04
N LEU A 262 -7.08 15.05 -20.58
CA LEU A 262 -7.10 14.64 -21.98
C LEU A 262 -7.51 15.76 -22.93
N ASP A 263 -8.30 16.74 -22.44
CA ASP A 263 -8.75 17.89 -23.25
C ASP A 263 -7.75 19.08 -23.28
N LYS A 264 -6.60 18.95 -22.61
CA LYS A 264 -5.57 20.01 -22.53
C LYS A 264 -4.28 19.72 -23.30
N GLU A 265 -4.32 18.87 -24.32
CA GLU A 265 -3.25 18.91 -25.29
C GLU A 265 -3.38 20.21 -26.12
N PRO A 266 -2.39 21.12 -26.07
CA PRO A 266 -2.45 22.31 -26.92
C PRO A 266 -2.28 21.86 -28.36
N ASN A 267 -3.28 22.19 -29.22
CA ASN A 267 -3.13 22.21 -30.65
C ASN A 267 -1.89 23.05 -31.00
N MET A 268 -0.78 22.37 -31.25
CA MET A 268 0.33 23.01 -31.94
C MET A 268 0.02 22.99 -33.45
N MET A 269 -0.48 24.11 -33.91
CA MET A 269 -0.31 24.53 -35.31
C MET A 269 1.04 25.19 -35.47
#